data_c1ef5edb811a34e65a83667fada626fe
#
_entry.id   c1ef5edb811a34e65a83667fada626fe
#
_cell.length_a   1.000
_cell.length_b   1.000
_cell.length_c   1.000
_cell.angle_alpha   90.00
_cell.angle_beta   90.00
_cell.angle_gamma   90.00
#
_symmetry.space_group_name_H-M   'P 1'
#
loop_
_entity.id
_entity.type
_entity.pdbx_description
1 polymer ?
#
loop_
_entity_poly.entity_id
_entity_poly.type
_entity_poly.pdbx_seq_one_letter_code
_entity_poly.pdbx_strand_id
1 'polypeptide(L)'
;MSNSKEGTVWMVPAGKLAAAQTKLWNELNGQGAAIITQIDEDEHFRLKVADFMLRRGIEPSTDQRIVRAIMGKNYFGPEDWVKLYGASFTKKQLRELASFPWNEEILMSTCPLCGKTVHDCHFAHVGLPAIQASPLSIVKFREFYPETGQPKFYTYGNAWYNDNDLTKVTTLQLRWYLTHVEIVPKSESKTTQDQQAMLPAEYELPLAIEETVKSFHCVRKTGNYPNSKRYLRCRDLSSDGGRVYVGYFGSDGFDVERYSDGYCYDRLGAGASRLPDR
;
A
#
# COMPACT_ATOMS: atom_id res chain seq x y z
N MET A 1 12.96 17.05 -19.19
CA MET A 1 14.24 16.36 -19.17
C MET A 1 13.96 14.90 -18.84
N SER A 2 14.08 14.05 -19.84
CA SER A 2 13.83 12.60 -19.77
C SER A 2 14.96 11.95 -18.99
N ASN A 3 14.71 11.54 -17.74
CA ASN A 3 15.61 10.61 -17.05
C ASN A 3 15.26 9.21 -17.53
N SER A 4 15.95 8.77 -18.57
CA SER A 4 16.01 7.40 -19.01
C SER A 4 16.49 6.53 -17.84
N LYS A 5 15.65 5.60 -17.41
CA LYS A 5 16.07 4.47 -16.55
C LYS A 5 16.94 3.51 -17.40
N GLU A 6 18.04 3.98 -17.89
CA GLU A 6 19.13 3.14 -18.38
C GLU A 6 19.82 2.54 -17.17
N GLY A 7 19.56 1.29 -16.84
CA GLY A 7 20.33 0.82 -15.74
C GLY A 7 20.43 -0.67 -15.50
N THR A 8 19.41 -1.45 -15.77
CA THR A 8 19.38 -2.80 -15.20
C THR A 8 19.74 -3.95 -16.14
N VAL A 9 19.57 -3.81 -17.42
CA VAL A 9 19.94 -4.88 -18.38
C VAL A 9 21.45 -5.05 -18.49
N TRP A 10 22.20 -3.96 -18.37
CA TRP A 10 23.66 -3.95 -18.49
C TRP A 10 24.40 -4.54 -17.28
N MET A 11 23.69 -4.74 -16.15
CA MET A 11 24.27 -5.36 -14.94
C MET A 11 24.18 -6.90 -14.96
N VAL A 12 23.47 -7.49 -15.91
CA VAL A 12 23.40 -8.96 -16.05
C VAL A 12 24.52 -9.42 -16.97
N PRO A 13 25.42 -10.33 -16.53
CA PRO A 13 26.45 -10.89 -17.41
C PRO A 13 25.85 -11.46 -18.69
N ALA A 14 26.41 -11.11 -19.84
CA ALA A 14 25.90 -11.50 -21.18
C ALA A 14 25.62 -13.01 -21.31
N GLY A 15 26.47 -13.85 -20.71
CA GLY A 15 26.27 -15.30 -20.70
C GLY A 15 25.01 -15.75 -19.92
N LYS A 16 24.66 -15.07 -18.83
CA LYS A 16 23.41 -15.36 -18.09
C LYS A 16 22.18 -14.91 -18.86
N LEU A 17 22.28 -13.78 -19.56
CA LEU A 17 21.20 -13.27 -20.40
C LEU A 17 20.94 -14.23 -21.58
N ALA A 18 21.99 -14.65 -22.29
CA ALA A 18 21.88 -15.61 -23.38
C ALA A 18 21.31 -16.96 -22.94
N ALA A 19 21.76 -17.48 -21.78
CA ALA A 19 21.24 -18.73 -21.25
C ALA A 19 19.73 -18.62 -20.83
N ALA A 20 19.32 -17.52 -20.27
CA ALA A 20 17.90 -17.27 -19.93
C ALA A 20 17.06 -17.16 -21.20
N GLN A 21 17.56 -16.47 -22.23
CA GLN A 21 16.91 -16.31 -23.52
C GLN A 21 16.75 -17.68 -24.20
N THR A 22 17.78 -18.51 -24.22
CA THR A 22 17.72 -19.87 -24.84
C THR A 22 16.67 -20.74 -24.14
N LYS A 23 16.61 -20.71 -22.79
CA LYS A 23 15.59 -21.44 -22.03
C LYS A 23 14.19 -20.97 -22.39
N LEU A 24 13.96 -19.66 -22.41
CA LEU A 24 12.66 -19.09 -22.77
C LEU A 24 12.27 -19.50 -24.21
N TRP A 25 13.23 -19.47 -25.16
CA TRP A 25 13.02 -19.87 -26.55
C TRP A 25 12.55 -21.31 -26.67
N ASN A 26 13.17 -22.22 -25.91
CA ASN A 26 12.78 -23.63 -25.87
C ASN A 26 11.33 -23.84 -25.35
N GLU A 27 10.93 -23.06 -24.35
CA GLU A 27 9.57 -23.11 -23.79
C GLU A 27 8.49 -22.56 -24.75
N LEU A 28 8.87 -21.72 -25.71
CA LEU A 28 7.96 -21.12 -26.69
C LEU A 28 7.63 -22.05 -27.90
N ASN A 29 8.07 -23.30 -27.89
CA ASN A 29 7.72 -24.34 -28.89
C ASN A 29 7.81 -23.85 -30.34
N GLY A 30 8.87 -23.13 -30.70
CA GLY A 30 9.09 -22.60 -32.04
C GLY A 30 8.34 -21.28 -32.33
N GLN A 31 7.50 -20.77 -31.44
CA GLN A 31 6.79 -19.50 -31.66
C GLN A 31 7.63 -18.25 -31.30
N GLY A 32 8.85 -18.43 -30.85
CA GLY A 32 9.74 -17.35 -30.40
C GLY A 32 9.91 -16.21 -31.39
N ALA A 33 10.14 -16.52 -32.68
CA ALA A 33 10.30 -15.49 -33.72
C ALA A 33 9.01 -14.66 -33.90
N ALA A 34 7.86 -15.31 -33.99
CA ALA A 34 6.58 -14.62 -34.14
C ALA A 34 6.26 -13.71 -32.93
N ILE A 35 6.55 -14.18 -31.69
CA ILE A 35 6.37 -13.39 -30.48
C ILE A 35 7.31 -12.17 -30.47
N ILE A 36 8.56 -12.31 -30.88
CA ILE A 36 9.50 -11.17 -30.97
C ILE A 36 9.02 -10.15 -32.00
N THR A 37 8.61 -10.60 -33.18
CA THR A 37 8.03 -9.69 -34.17
C THR A 37 6.82 -8.94 -33.60
N GLN A 38 5.93 -9.64 -32.91
CA GLN A 38 4.78 -9.00 -32.33
C GLN A 38 5.16 -8.02 -31.18
N ILE A 39 6.18 -8.33 -30.39
CA ILE A 39 6.69 -7.39 -29.36
C ILE A 39 7.27 -6.13 -30.02
N ASP A 40 7.94 -6.25 -31.18
CA ASP A 40 8.53 -5.13 -31.89
C ASP A 40 7.48 -4.25 -32.57
N GLU A 41 6.52 -4.85 -33.23
CA GLU A 41 5.54 -4.18 -34.09
C GLU A 41 4.29 -3.70 -33.34
N ASP A 42 3.88 -4.40 -32.25
CA ASP A 42 2.65 -4.11 -31.48
C ASP A 42 2.99 -3.53 -30.08
N GLU A 43 2.86 -2.20 -29.95
CA GLU A 43 3.09 -1.52 -28.68
C GLU A 43 2.18 -2.04 -27.57
N HIS A 44 0.92 -2.32 -27.86
CA HIS A 44 -0.04 -2.80 -26.86
C HIS A 44 0.33 -4.21 -26.36
N PHE A 45 0.75 -5.11 -27.26
CA PHE A 45 1.25 -6.43 -26.90
C PHE A 45 2.54 -6.33 -26.09
N ARG A 46 3.49 -5.49 -26.50
CA ARG A 46 4.74 -5.22 -25.77
C ARG A 46 4.47 -4.76 -24.33
N LEU A 47 3.55 -3.81 -24.14
CA LEU A 47 3.17 -3.33 -22.83
C LEU A 47 2.54 -4.42 -21.96
N LYS A 48 1.70 -5.30 -22.51
CA LYS A 48 1.14 -6.45 -21.80
C LYS A 48 2.21 -7.45 -21.35
N VAL A 49 3.17 -7.76 -22.24
CA VAL A 49 4.28 -8.66 -21.90
C VAL A 49 5.15 -8.04 -20.80
N ALA A 50 5.50 -6.76 -20.92
CA ALA A 50 6.26 -6.06 -19.90
C ALA A 50 5.52 -6.04 -18.54
N ASP A 51 4.23 -5.78 -18.54
CA ASP A 51 3.38 -5.82 -17.34
C ASP A 51 3.36 -7.21 -16.69
N PHE A 52 3.16 -8.27 -17.50
CA PHE A 52 3.21 -9.66 -17.04
C PHE A 52 4.56 -10.02 -16.40
N MET A 53 5.64 -9.61 -17.03
CA MET A 53 7.00 -9.84 -16.51
C MET A 53 7.25 -9.06 -15.21
N LEU A 54 6.84 -7.80 -15.14
CA LEU A 54 7.01 -6.95 -13.95
C LEU A 54 6.26 -7.50 -12.73
N ARG A 55 5.08 -8.07 -12.93
CA ARG A 55 4.31 -8.74 -11.85
C ARG A 55 4.70 -10.21 -11.68
N ARG A 56 5.77 -10.67 -12.30
CA ARG A 56 6.32 -12.04 -12.20
C ARG A 56 5.28 -13.13 -12.48
N GLY A 57 4.40 -12.91 -13.45
CA GLY A 57 3.38 -13.85 -13.84
C GLY A 57 2.20 -14.01 -12.85
N ILE A 58 2.09 -13.15 -11.84
CA ILE A 58 0.91 -13.16 -10.97
C ILE A 58 -0.29 -12.65 -11.76
N GLU A 59 -1.35 -13.48 -11.81
CA GLU A 59 -2.63 -13.12 -12.40
C GLU A 59 -3.63 -12.77 -11.31
N PRO A 60 -4.26 -11.58 -11.35
CA PRO A 60 -5.34 -11.24 -10.44
C PRO A 60 -6.52 -12.20 -10.60
N SER A 61 -7.14 -12.58 -9.48
CA SER A 61 -8.39 -13.35 -9.48
C SER A 61 -9.54 -12.55 -10.13
N THR A 62 -10.67 -13.22 -10.35
CA THR A 62 -11.86 -12.54 -10.86
C THR A 62 -12.32 -11.44 -9.92
N ASP A 63 -12.41 -11.73 -8.61
CA ASP A 63 -12.80 -10.73 -7.60
C ASP A 63 -11.85 -9.54 -7.61
N GLN A 64 -10.54 -9.78 -7.63
CA GLN A 64 -9.54 -8.72 -7.69
C GLN A 64 -9.67 -7.83 -8.93
N ARG A 65 -10.04 -8.41 -10.08
CA ARG A 65 -10.29 -7.64 -11.31
C ARG A 65 -11.54 -6.78 -11.21
N ILE A 66 -12.61 -7.31 -10.63
CA ILE A 66 -13.86 -6.55 -10.39
C ILE A 66 -13.58 -5.40 -9.42
N VAL A 67 -12.97 -5.70 -8.25
CA VAL A 67 -12.66 -4.69 -7.25
C VAL A 67 -11.73 -3.62 -7.81
N ARG A 68 -10.72 -3.99 -8.58
CA ARG A 68 -9.83 -3.02 -9.26
C ARG A 68 -10.61 -2.12 -10.23
N ALA A 69 -11.58 -2.66 -10.96
CA ALA A 69 -12.40 -1.87 -11.87
C ALA A 69 -13.26 -0.84 -11.11
N ILE A 70 -13.83 -1.23 -9.96
CA ILE A 70 -14.66 -0.36 -9.10
C ILE A 70 -13.79 0.70 -8.40
N MET A 71 -12.74 0.27 -7.69
CA MET A 71 -11.88 1.13 -6.86
C MET A 71 -10.93 2.01 -7.70
N GLY A 72 -10.65 1.64 -8.94
CA GLY A 72 -9.78 2.39 -9.84
C GLY A 72 -8.37 2.60 -9.25
N LYS A 73 -7.99 3.87 -9.03
CA LYS A 73 -6.70 4.23 -8.45
C LYS A 73 -6.61 3.93 -6.94
N ASN A 74 -7.74 3.74 -6.29
CA ASN A 74 -7.81 3.44 -4.86
C ASN A 74 -7.62 1.93 -4.56
N TYR A 75 -6.88 1.23 -5.40
CA TYR A 75 -6.61 -0.21 -5.28
C TYR A 75 -5.12 -0.51 -5.35
N PHE A 76 -4.65 -1.38 -4.44
CA PHE A 76 -3.28 -1.87 -4.39
C PHE A 76 -3.25 -3.37 -4.06
N GLY A 77 -3.12 -4.20 -5.09
CA GLY A 77 -3.16 -5.66 -4.98
C GLY A 77 -1.80 -6.33 -4.86
N PRO A 78 -1.77 -7.68 -4.85
CA PRO A 78 -0.53 -8.46 -4.79
C PRO A 78 0.44 -8.13 -5.92
N GLU A 79 -0.06 -7.91 -7.14
CA GLU A 79 0.75 -7.57 -8.31
C GLU A 79 1.41 -6.19 -8.19
N ASP A 80 0.79 -5.23 -7.48
CA ASP A 80 1.38 -3.92 -7.22
C ASP A 80 2.56 -4.05 -6.23
N TRP A 81 2.43 -4.92 -5.22
CA TRP A 81 3.53 -5.26 -4.31
C TRP A 81 4.72 -5.86 -5.04
N VAL A 82 4.47 -6.76 -5.99
CA VAL A 82 5.54 -7.36 -6.79
C VAL A 82 6.22 -6.31 -7.67
N LYS A 83 5.45 -5.48 -8.35
CA LYS A 83 5.96 -4.45 -9.25
C LYS A 83 6.79 -3.38 -8.55
N LEU A 84 6.30 -2.88 -7.42
CA LEU A 84 6.90 -1.72 -6.74
C LEU A 84 7.97 -2.10 -5.73
N TYR A 85 7.81 -3.23 -5.04
CA TYR A 85 8.68 -3.61 -3.93
C TYR A 85 9.41 -4.95 -4.14
N GLY A 86 9.16 -5.62 -5.26
CA GLY A 86 9.75 -6.93 -5.53
C GLY A 86 9.29 -8.03 -4.58
N ALA A 87 8.12 -7.86 -3.95
CA ALA A 87 7.54 -8.87 -3.08
C ALA A 87 7.33 -10.20 -3.80
N SER A 88 7.29 -11.28 -3.04
CA SER A 88 7.00 -12.62 -3.57
C SER A 88 5.84 -13.23 -2.81
N PHE A 89 4.96 -13.91 -3.53
CA PHE A 89 3.82 -14.60 -2.95
C PHE A 89 3.86 -16.08 -3.27
N THR A 90 3.59 -16.92 -2.30
CA THR A 90 3.35 -18.34 -2.52
C THR A 90 1.97 -18.55 -3.15
N LYS A 91 1.76 -19.71 -3.80
CA LYS A 91 0.44 -20.08 -4.34
C LYS A 91 -0.65 -20.12 -3.24
N LYS A 92 -0.28 -20.49 -2.00
CA LYS A 92 -1.20 -20.49 -0.86
C LYS A 92 -1.64 -19.07 -0.52
N GLN A 93 -0.71 -18.14 -0.38
CA GLN A 93 -1.00 -16.72 -0.11
C GLN A 93 -1.87 -16.08 -1.19
N LEU A 94 -1.59 -16.36 -2.47
CA LEU A 94 -2.42 -15.86 -3.58
C LEU A 94 -3.86 -16.41 -3.52
N ARG A 95 -4.06 -17.68 -3.09
CA ARG A 95 -5.40 -18.23 -2.89
C ARG A 95 -6.13 -17.57 -1.72
N GLU A 96 -5.44 -17.30 -0.61
CA GLU A 96 -5.99 -16.59 0.55
C GLU A 96 -6.44 -15.16 0.19
N LEU A 97 -5.73 -14.50 -0.72
CA LEU A 97 -6.04 -13.16 -1.18
C LEU A 97 -6.99 -13.12 -2.38
N ALA A 98 -7.34 -14.27 -2.97
CA ALA A 98 -8.13 -14.34 -4.20
C ALA A 98 -9.55 -13.79 -4.04
N SER A 99 -10.15 -13.93 -2.86
CA SER A 99 -11.44 -13.35 -2.52
C SER A 99 -11.28 -12.02 -1.82
N PHE A 100 -12.11 -11.05 -2.21
CA PHE A 100 -12.14 -9.73 -1.57
C PHE A 100 -13.28 -9.70 -0.55
N PRO A 101 -13.04 -9.26 0.71
CA PRO A 101 -14.01 -9.42 1.81
C PRO A 101 -15.26 -8.52 1.72
N TRP A 102 -15.26 -7.51 0.87
CA TRP A 102 -16.38 -6.58 0.69
C TRP A 102 -16.91 -6.71 -0.73
N ASN A 103 -18.23 -6.93 -0.86
CA ASN A 103 -18.87 -7.09 -2.15
C ASN A 103 -19.06 -5.75 -2.90
N GLU A 104 -19.53 -5.82 -4.13
CA GLU A 104 -19.78 -4.65 -4.98
C GLU A 104 -20.80 -3.69 -4.35
N GLU A 105 -21.86 -4.22 -3.70
CA GLU A 105 -22.88 -3.40 -3.06
C GLU A 105 -22.27 -2.50 -1.97
N ILE A 106 -21.37 -3.03 -1.14
CA ILE A 106 -20.64 -2.26 -0.14
C ILE A 106 -19.76 -1.20 -0.79
N LEU A 107 -19.01 -1.56 -1.82
CA LEU A 107 -18.10 -0.61 -2.49
C LEU A 107 -18.86 0.54 -3.16
N MET A 108 -20.06 0.28 -3.64
CA MET A 108 -20.94 1.28 -4.27
C MET A 108 -21.84 2.00 -3.28
N SER A 109 -21.90 1.57 -2.02
CA SER A 109 -22.74 2.19 -1.00
C SER A 109 -22.21 3.54 -0.53
N THR A 110 -23.08 4.30 0.13
CA THR A 110 -22.71 5.56 0.78
C THR A 110 -21.90 5.27 2.05
N CYS A 111 -20.70 5.87 2.15
CA CYS A 111 -19.87 5.81 3.34
C CYS A 111 -20.54 6.55 4.51
N PRO A 112 -20.78 5.87 5.66
CA PRO A 112 -21.41 6.50 6.82
C PRO A 112 -20.54 7.56 7.49
N LEU A 113 -19.23 7.58 7.20
CA LEU A 113 -18.30 8.54 7.81
C LEU A 113 -18.32 9.90 7.10
N CYS A 114 -18.44 9.93 5.77
CA CYS A 114 -18.26 11.16 5.01
C CYS A 114 -19.35 11.44 3.96
N GLY A 115 -20.28 10.51 3.73
CA GLY A 115 -21.37 10.66 2.76
C GLY A 115 -20.99 10.48 1.30
N LYS A 116 -19.71 10.23 0.97
CA LYS A 116 -19.27 9.84 -0.37
C LYS A 116 -19.51 8.35 -0.61
N THR A 117 -19.33 7.86 -1.81
CA THR A 117 -19.31 6.41 -2.04
C THR A 117 -18.05 5.78 -1.43
N VAL A 118 -18.16 4.52 -0.98
CA VAL A 118 -17.03 3.81 -0.35
C VAL A 118 -15.83 3.76 -1.29
N HIS A 119 -16.02 3.42 -2.57
CA HIS A 119 -14.92 3.33 -3.53
C HIS A 119 -14.21 4.68 -3.79
N ASP A 120 -14.89 5.82 -3.58
CA ASP A 120 -14.31 7.15 -3.74
C ASP A 120 -13.50 7.62 -2.54
N CYS A 121 -13.85 7.15 -1.33
CA CYS A 121 -13.26 7.64 -0.09
C CYS A 121 -12.45 6.61 0.68
N HIS A 122 -12.38 5.36 0.22
CA HIS A 122 -11.54 4.31 0.80
C HIS A 122 -10.44 3.88 -0.16
N PHE A 123 -9.41 3.29 0.41
CA PHE A 123 -8.31 2.68 -0.31
C PHE A 123 -8.25 1.19 0.03
N ALA A 124 -8.39 0.33 -0.97
CA ALA A 124 -8.29 -1.12 -0.83
C ALA A 124 -6.84 -1.55 -1.03
N HIS A 125 -6.23 -2.19 -0.03
CA HIS A 125 -4.86 -2.66 -0.16
C HIS A 125 -4.63 -4.00 0.53
N VAL A 126 -3.65 -4.75 0.03
CA VAL A 126 -3.17 -5.97 0.67
C VAL A 126 -2.13 -5.62 1.72
N GLY A 127 -2.31 -6.13 2.93
CA GLY A 127 -1.28 -6.11 3.94
C GLY A 127 -0.30 -7.27 3.79
N LEU A 128 0.96 -7.04 4.13
CA LEU A 128 1.99 -8.06 4.18
C LEU A 128 2.63 -8.12 5.57
N PRO A 129 2.79 -9.32 6.16
CA PRO A 129 3.52 -9.47 7.42
C PRO A 129 5.03 -9.36 7.24
N ALA A 130 5.55 -9.67 6.06
CA ALA A 130 6.99 -9.65 5.78
C ALA A 130 7.28 -9.37 4.31
N ILE A 131 8.44 -8.82 4.03
CA ILE A 131 9.00 -8.64 2.70
C ILE A 131 10.49 -8.99 2.71
N GLN A 132 10.97 -9.71 1.68
CA GLN A 132 12.38 -10.14 1.59
C GLN A 132 12.88 -10.85 2.86
N ALA A 133 12.03 -11.73 3.44
CA ALA A 133 12.26 -12.46 4.67
C ALA A 133 12.41 -11.59 5.95
N SER A 134 12.10 -10.31 5.90
CA SER A 134 12.10 -9.41 7.06
C SER A 134 10.66 -8.99 7.41
N PRO A 135 10.30 -8.87 8.71
CA PRO A 135 9.02 -8.31 9.13
C PRO A 135 8.79 -6.94 8.50
N LEU A 136 7.61 -6.70 7.90
CA LEU A 136 7.27 -5.43 7.26
C LEU A 136 6.69 -4.48 8.30
N SER A 137 7.53 -3.93 9.14
CA SER A 137 7.23 -2.89 10.13
C SER A 137 7.36 -1.48 9.52
N ILE A 138 7.01 -0.44 10.29
CA ILE A 138 7.18 0.96 9.85
C ILE A 138 8.65 1.25 9.53
N VAL A 139 9.58 0.82 10.38
CA VAL A 139 11.02 1.01 10.16
C VAL A 139 11.49 0.30 8.90
N LYS A 140 11.03 -0.95 8.68
CA LYS A 140 11.35 -1.70 7.45
C LYS A 140 10.73 -1.07 6.20
N PHE A 141 9.49 -0.61 6.28
CA PHE A 141 8.81 0.02 5.16
C PHE A 141 9.49 1.32 4.74
N ARG A 142 10.04 2.08 5.70
CA ARG A 142 10.82 3.30 5.45
C ARG A 142 12.04 3.07 4.55
N GLU A 143 12.67 1.89 4.60
CA GLU A 143 13.84 1.59 3.76
C GLU A 143 13.53 1.69 2.24
N PHE A 144 12.27 1.54 1.83
CA PHE A 144 11.84 1.73 0.44
C PHE A 144 11.70 3.20 0.02
N TYR A 145 11.84 4.13 0.96
CA TYR A 145 11.59 5.56 0.76
C TYR A 145 12.75 6.40 1.30
N PRO A 146 13.86 6.48 0.54
CA PRO A 146 15.05 7.23 0.95
C PRO A 146 14.73 8.74 1.08
N GLU A 147 15.46 9.41 1.93
CA GLU A 147 15.26 10.83 2.29
C GLU A 147 15.38 11.79 1.10
N THR A 148 16.13 11.41 0.08
CA THR A 148 16.33 12.21 -1.13
C THR A 148 15.21 12.07 -2.16
N GLY A 149 14.27 11.12 -1.96
CA GLY A 149 13.16 10.81 -2.87
C GLY A 149 11.83 11.45 -2.47
N GLN A 150 10.80 11.19 -3.29
CA GLN A 150 9.40 11.45 -2.98
C GLN A 150 8.54 10.26 -3.43
N PRO A 151 7.55 9.86 -2.64
CA PRO A 151 7.30 10.27 -1.27
C PRO A 151 8.40 9.78 -0.32
N LYS A 152 8.55 10.42 0.84
CA LYS A 152 9.54 10.06 1.87
C LYS A 152 8.93 10.14 3.27
N PHE A 153 9.63 9.58 4.25
CA PHE A 153 9.32 9.85 5.66
C PHE A 153 9.93 11.18 6.10
N TYR A 154 9.22 11.86 7.00
CA TYR A 154 9.81 12.97 7.73
C TYR A 154 10.85 12.43 8.70
N THR A 155 12.03 13.02 8.68
CA THR A 155 13.15 12.60 9.52
C THR A 155 13.68 13.78 10.32
N TYR A 156 13.85 13.56 11.60
CA TYR A 156 14.52 14.46 12.52
C TYR A 156 15.46 13.65 13.41
N GLY A 157 16.59 14.19 13.80
CA GLY A 157 17.69 13.57 14.53
C GLY A 157 17.42 12.23 15.22
N ASN A 158 16.86 12.26 16.43
CA ASN A 158 16.50 11.07 17.20
C ASN A 158 14.98 10.81 17.13
N ALA A 159 14.45 10.58 15.93
CA ALA A 159 13.04 10.24 15.77
C ALA A 159 12.68 9.03 16.65
N TRP A 160 11.74 9.20 17.58
CA TRP A 160 11.35 8.21 18.58
C TRP A 160 11.01 6.84 17.97
N TYR A 161 10.41 6.85 16.79
CA TYR A 161 9.97 5.63 16.10
C TYR A 161 11.13 4.79 15.55
N ASN A 162 12.36 5.31 15.52
CA ASN A 162 13.53 4.52 15.13
C ASN A 162 13.92 3.50 16.20
N ASP A 163 13.61 3.77 17.47
CA ASP A 163 14.05 2.95 18.60
C ASP A 163 12.90 2.34 19.40
N ASN A 164 11.66 2.49 18.94
CA ASN A 164 10.48 1.93 19.59
C ASN A 164 10.18 0.52 19.06
N ASP A 165 9.90 -0.43 19.96
CA ASP A 165 9.60 -1.81 19.59
C ASP A 165 8.36 -1.92 18.71
N LEU A 166 7.31 -1.14 18.99
CA LEU A 166 6.10 -1.12 18.18
C LEU A 166 6.42 -0.92 16.68
N THR A 167 7.22 0.08 16.36
CA THR A 167 7.54 0.45 14.98
C THR A 167 8.50 -0.50 14.29
N LYS A 168 9.23 -1.31 15.08
CA LYS A 168 10.18 -2.34 14.59
C LYS A 168 9.52 -3.69 14.38
N VAL A 169 8.49 -4.06 15.19
CA VAL A 169 7.95 -5.42 15.18
C VAL A 169 6.50 -5.53 14.72
N THR A 170 5.69 -4.46 14.86
CA THR A 170 4.29 -4.50 14.43
C THR A 170 4.20 -4.54 12.92
N THR A 171 3.47 -5.54 12.41
CA THR A 171 3.28 -5.79 10.98
C THR A 171 1.79 -5.92 10.64
N LEU A 172 1.47 -5.84 9.36
CA LEU A 172 0.14 -6.18 8.86
C LEU A 172 -0.03 -7.69 8.76
N GLN A 173 -1.27 -8.15 8.88
CA GLN A 173 -1.63 -9.51 8.51
C GLN A 173 -1.71 -9.64 6.98
N LEU A 174 -1.55 -10.86 6.47
CA LEU A 174 -1.78 -11.16 5.06
C LEU A 174 -3.29 -11.20 4.80
N ARG A 175 -3.87 -10.05 4.51
CA ARG A 175 -5.30 -9.90 4.18
C ARG A 175 -5.55 -8.60 3.43
N TRP A 176 -6.77 -8.44 2.94
CA TRP A 176 -7.25 -7.17 2.44
C TRP A 176 -7.58 -6.20 3.59
N TYR A 177 -7.32 -4.93 3.34
CA TYR A 177 -7.70 -3.80 4.16
C TYR A 177 -8.49 -2.81 3.31
N LEU A 178 -9.50 -2.19 3.90
CA LEU A 178 -10.32 -1.15 3.27
C LEU A 178 -10.34 0.06 4.20
N THR A 179 -9.42 0.98 3.98
CA THR A 179 -9.10 2.07 4.91
C THR A 179 -9.55 3.40 4.33
N HIS A 180 -10.24 4.21 5.12
CA HIS A 180 -10.66 5.55 4.71
C HIS A 180 -9.43 6.40 4.34
N VAL A 181 -9.48 7.13 3.22
CA VAL A 181 -8.29 7.85 2.70
C VAL A 181 -7.89 8.99 3.62
N GLU A 182 -8.84 9.79 4.06
CA GLU A 182 -8.63 10.97 4.90
C GLU A 182 -9.06 10.70 6.35
N ILE A 183 -8.86 11.66 7.25
CA ILE A 183 -9.43 11.60 8.59
C ILE A 183 -10.97 11.56 8.53
N VAL A 184 -11.59 10.98 9.55
CA VAL A 184 -13.05 11.05 9.73
C VAL A 184 -13.47 12.52 9.90
N PRO A 185 -14.41 13.03 9.12
CA PRO A 185 -14.84 14.42 9.20
C PRO A 185 -15.33 14.81 10.61
N LYS A 186 -14.94 15.97 11.10
CA LYS A 186 -15.31 16.51 12.42
C LYS A 186 -14.78 15.70 13.62
N SER A 187 -13.77 14.87 13.39
CA SER A 187 -13.12 14.09 14.46
C SER A 187 -11.95 14.83 15.11
N GLU A 188 -11.53 15.96 14.56
CA GLU A 188 -10.45 16.76 15.15
C GLU A 188 -10.81 17.35 16.51
N SER A 189 -9.82 17.75 17.30
CA SER A 189 -9.99 18.35 18.63
C SER A 189 -10.76 17.47 19.63
N LYS A 190 -10.63 16.16 19.51
CA LYS A 190 -11.31 15.17 20.37
C LYS A 190 -10.31 14.21 21.00
N THR A 191 -10.69 13.64 22.14
CA THR A 191 -9.92 12.55 22.76
C THR A 191 -9.98 11.28 21.92
N THR A 192 -9.12 10.30 22.20
CA THR A 192 -9.18 8.98 21.53
C THR A 192 -10.53 8.32 21.76
N GLN A 193 -11.06 8.36 22.97
CA GLN A 193 -12.36 7.78 23.31
C GLN A 193 -13.50 8.40 22.51
N ASP A 194 -13.53 9.74 22.41
CA ASP A 194 -14.56 10.44 21.63
C ASP A 194 -14.44 10.11 20.14
N GLN A 195 -13.22 10.03 19.62
CA GLN A 195 -12.98 9.65 18.23
C GLN A 195 -13.43 8.22 17.93
N GLN A 196 -13.14 7.27 18.83
CA GLN A 196 -13.63 5.88 18.71
C GLN A 196 -15.15 5.79 18.74
N ALA A 197 -15.79 6.58 19.60
CA ALA A 197 -17.25 6.63 19.70
C ALA A 197 -17.94 7.20 18.45
N MET A 198 -17.20 7.91 17.58
CA MET A 198 -17.72 8.39 16.30
C MET A 198 -17.72 7.31 15.21
N LEU A 199 -16.97 6.21 15.40
CA LEU A 199 -16.87 5.16 14.40
C LEU A 199 -18.07 4.23 14.47
N PRO A 200 -18.78 3.99 13.36
CA PRO A 200 -19.78 2.92 13.28
C PRO A 200 -19.18 1.55 13.60
N ALA A 201 -20.00 0.59 13.98
CA ALA A 201 -19.58 -0.74 14.45
C ALA A 201 -18.73 -1.53 13.41
N GLU A 202 -18.92 -1.25 12.13
CA GLU A 202 -18.15 -1.83 11.04
C GLU A 202 -16.79 -1.14 10.80
N TYR A 203 -16.38 -0.18 11.65
CA TYR A 203 -15.10 0.49 11.56
C TYR A 203 -14.32 0.40 12.87
N GLU A 204 -13.01 0.41 12.74
CA GLU A 204 -12.07 0.53 13.87
C GLU A 204 -10.98 1.57 13.56
N LEU A 205 -10.29 2.06 14.59
CA LEU A 205 -9.05 2.82 14.36
C LEU A 205 -8.02 1.88 13.73
N PRO A 206 -7.34 2.31 12.65
CA PRO A 206 -6.33 1.49 12.00
C PRO A 206 -5.07 1.33 12.86
N LEU A 207 -4.23 0.36 12.50
CA LEU A 207 -2.85 0.32 12.98
C LEU A 207 -2.01 1.42 12.33
N ALA A 208 -0.98 1.91 13.03
CA ALA A 208 -0.06 2.90 12.49
C ALA A 208 0.65 2.40 11.22
N ILE A 209 1.05 1.13 11.18
CA ILE A 209 1.62 0.51 9.97
C ILE A 209 0.58 0.41 8.84
N GLU A 210 -0.69 0.20 9.14
CA GLU A 210 -1.76 0.15 8.15
C GLU A 210 -1.91 1.51 7.46
N GLU A 211 -2.04 2.58 8.25
CA GLU A 211 -2.12 3.94 7.73
C GLU A 211 -0.87 4.36 6.97
N THR A 212 0.31 3.98 7.47
CA THR A 212 1.58 4.25 6.81
C THR A 212 1.60 3.64 5.42
N VAL A 213 1.35 2.33 5.32
CA VAL A 213 1.37 1.59 4.04
C VAL A 213 0.31 2.15 3.09
N LYS A 214 -0.94 2.33 3.56
CA LYS A 214 -2.03 2.93 2.78
C LYS A 214 -1.65 4.30 2.22
N SER A 215 -1.10 5.18 3.04
CA SER A 215 -0.77 6.55 2.64
C SER A 215 0.28 6.59 1.52
N PHE A 216 1.35 5.83 1.64
CA PHE A 216 2.36 5.73 0.60
C PHE A 216 1.83 5.08 -0.69
N HIS A 217 1.02 4.02 -0.58
CA HIS A 217 0.38 3.40 -1.74
C HIS A 217 -0.58 4.37 -2.43
N CYS A 218 -1.33 5.15 -1.67
CA CYS A 218 -2.20 6.19 -2.22
C CYS A 218 -1.39 7.18 -3.07
N VAL A 219 -0.28 7.73 -2.55
CA VAL A 219 0.59 8.62 -3.33
C VAL A 219 1.13 7.93 -4.59
N ARG A 220 1.57 6.68 -4.49
CA ARG A 220 2.09 5.92 -5.65
C ARG A 220 1.05 5.69 -6.75
N LYS A 221 -0.23 5.51 -6.37
CA LYS A 221 -1.32 5.23 -7.32
C LYS A 221 -1.99 6.49 -7.86
N THR A 222 -2.12 7.52 -7.03
CA THR A 222 -2.92 8.72 -7.34
C THR A 222 -2.09 9.98 -7.58
N GLY A 223 -0.87 10.04 -7.05
CA GLY A 223 -0.06 11.26 -6.96
C GLY A 223 -0.49 12.21 -5.84
N ASN A 224 -1.60 11.93 -5.15
CA ASN A 224 -2.14 12.79 -4.11
C ASN A 224 -1.62 12.35 -2.73
N TYR A 225 -1.24 13.31 -1.91
CA TYR A 225 -0.80 13.11 -0.54
C TYR A 225 -2.01 13.17 0.40
N PRO A 226 -2.47 12.02 0.95
CA PRO A 226 -3.57 12.03 1.91
C PRO A 226 -3.15 12.71 3.20
N ASN A 227 -4.07 13.42 3.83
CA ASN A 227 -3.85 14.10 5.11
C ASN A 227 -2.62 15.01 5.14
N SER A 228 -2.39 15.77 4.06
CA SER A 228 -1.18 16.60 3.90
C SER A 228 -0.98 17.66 4.98
N LYS A 229 -2.03 18.02 5.72
CA LYS A 229 -2.02 19.03 6.81
C LYS A 229 -2.65 18.50 8.10
N ARG A 230 -2.83 17.19 8.22
CA ARG A 230 -3.53 16.55 9.33
C ARG A 230 -2.84 15.25 9.72
N TYR A 231 -3.07 14.86 10.98
CA TYR A 231 -2.67 13.57 11.52
C TYR A 231 -3.89 12.67 11.69
N LEU A 232 -3.67 11.37 11.51
CA LEU A 232 -4.65 10.34 11.84
C LEU A 232 -4.23 9.62 13.11
N ARG A 233 -5.15 9.52 14.04
CA ARG A 233 -4.97 8.71 15.24
C ARG A 233 -5.13 7.25 14.92
N CYS A 234 -4.18 6.44 15.41
CA CYS A 234 -4.15 5.00 15.27
C CYS A 234 -4.48 4.30 16.60
N ARG A 235 -4.75 3.00 16.55
CA ARG A 235 -5.07 2.24 17.78
C ARG A 235 -3.83 1.83 18.58
N ASP A 236 -2.63 1.94 18.00
CA ASP A 236 -1.40 1.51 18.65
C ASP A 236 -1.02 2.39 19.83
N LEU A 237 -0.38 1.76 20.82
CA LEU A 237 0.30 2.42 21.92
C LEU A 237 1.80 2.16 21.80
N SER A 238 2.58 3.21 21.91
CA SER A 238 4.04 3.09 22.02
C SER A 238 4.44 2.46 23.36
N SER A 239 5.69 2.01 23.50
CA SER A 239 6.18 1.37 24.72
C SER A 239 6.07 2.22 25.99
N ASP A 240 6.02 3.55 25.84
CA ASP A 240 5.81 4.50 26.94
C ASP A 240 4.33 4.90 27.15
N GLY A 241 3.40 4.19 26.48
CA GLY A 241 1.97 4.38 26.61
C GLY A 241 1.37 5.52 25.79
N GLY A 242 2.15 6.18 24.96
CA GLY A 242 1.66 7.22 24.05
C GLY A 242 0.85 6.61 22.89
N ARG A 243 -0.31 7.22 22.57
CA ARG A 243 -1.11 6.88 21.40
C ARG A 243 -0.41 7.32 20.12
N VAL A 244 -0.24 6.41 19.18
CA VAL A 244 0.42 6.72 17.91
C VAL A 244 -0.56 7.42 16.97
N TYR A 245 -0.06 8.42 16.27
CA TYR A 245 -0.73 9.05 15.15
C TYR A 245 0.27 9.32 14.02
N VAL A 246 -0.24 9.31 12.80
CA VAL A 246 0.59 9.41 11.58
C VAL A 246 -0.05 10.39 10.61
N GLY A 247 0.73 10.91 9.67
CA GLY A 247 0.21 11.78 8.62
C GLY A 247 1.06 13.01 8.41
N TYR A 248 0.44 14.19 8.32
CA TYR A 248 1.06 15.46 7.92
C TYR A 248 1.93 15.29 6.66
N PHE A 249 1.38 14.47 5.74
CA PHE A 249 2.12 13.90 4.63
C PHE A 249 2.24 14.89 3.48
N GLY A 250 3.34 15.61 3.41
CA GLY A 250 3.62 16.61 2.38
C GLY A 250 5.02 16.46 1.79
N SER A 251 5.54 17.56 1.24
CA SER A 251 6.90 17.63 0.68
C SER A 251 7.99 17.33 1.70
N ASP A 252 7.73 17.62 2.97
CA ASP A 252 8.69 17.40 4.06
C ASP A 252 8.76 15.93 4.47
N GLY A 253 7.71 15.15 4.18
CA GLY A 253 7.63 13.73 4.41
C GLY A 253 6.41 13.32 5.20
N PHE A 254 6.28 12.02 5.43
CA PHE A 254 5.25 11.38 6.26
C PHE A 254 5.72 11.32 7.70
N ASP A 255 4.94 11.89 8.60
CA ASP A 255 5.30 11.98 10.01
C ASP A 255 4.67 10.85 10.84
N VAL A 256 5.40 10.39 11.86
CA VAL A 256 4.99 9.34 12.81
C VAL A 256 5.23 9.88 14.21
N GLU A 257 4.15 10.18 14.93
CA GLU A 257 4.19 10.83 16.23
C GLU A 257 3.39 10.08 17.29
N ARG A 258 3.54 10.44 18.53
CA ARG A 258 2.81 9.89 19.67
C ARG A 258 2.54 10.93 20.74
N TYR A 259 1.40 10.76 21.43
CA TYR A 259 1.04 11.60 22.58
C TYR A 259 0.06 10.86 23.51
N SER A 260 -0.32 11.46 24.63
CA SER A 260 -1.30 10.87 25.54
C SER A 260 -2.68 10.70 24.89
N ASP A 261 -3.48 9.73 25.36
CA ASP A 261 -4.84 9.47 24.86
C ASP A 261 -5.79 10.66 25.00
N GLY A 262 -5.57 11.50 25.99
CA GLY A 262 -6.34 12.72 26.19
C GLY A 262 -5.92 13.91 25.34
N TYR A 263 -4.85 13.76 24.54
CA TYR A 263 -4.36 14.86 23.70
C TYR A 263 -5.37 15.20 22.61
N CYS A 264 -5.79 16.47 22.61
CA CYS A 264 -6.69 17.04 21.62
C CYS A 264 -5.93 18.08 20.79
N TYR A 265 -5.96 17.94 19.48
CA TYR A 265 -5.29 18.85 18.56
C TYR A 265 -6.17 19.10 17.34
N ASP A 266 -6.20 20.35 16.89
CA ASP A 266 -7.07 20.81 15.79
C ASP A 266 -6.75 20.18 14.42
N ARG A 267 -5.60 19.50 14.31
CA ARG A 267 -5.16 18.78 13.11
C ARG A 267 -5.08 17.27 13.31
N LEU A 268 -5.54 16.74 14.46
CA LEU A 268 -5.52 15.32 14.77
C LEU A 268 -6.94 14.76 14.74
N GLY A 269 -7.26 14.02 13.70
CA GLY A 269 -8.54 13.33 13.54
C GLY A 269 -8.43 11.82 13.69
N ALA A 270 -9.56 11.13 13.65
CA ALA A 270 -9.61 9.67 13.65
C ALA A 270 -9.24 9.12 12.28
N GLY A 271 -8.39 8.09 12.23
CA GLY A 271 -8.33 7.16 11.11
C GLY A 271 -9.52 6.20 11.15
N ALA A 272 -9.85 5.54 10.04
CA ALA A 272 -10.92 4.53 10.01
C ALA A 272 -10.59 3.40 9.04
N SER A 273 -10.61 2.16 9.54
CA SER A 273 -10.46 0.93 8.76
C SER A 273 -11.75 0.13 8.83
N ARG A 274 -12.30 -0.24 7.67
CA ARG A 274 -13.54 -1.02 7.62
C ARG A 274 -13.24 -2.48 7.91
N LEU A 275 -13.98 -3.04 8.86
CA LEU A 275 -13.92 -4.46 9.19
C LEU A 275 -14.55 -5.28 8.05
N PRO A 276 -14.05 -6.50 7.77
CA PRO A 276 -14.74 -7.43 6.89
C PRO A 276 -16.14 -7.74 7.44
N ASP A 277 -17.11 -7.92 6.55
CA ASP A 277 -18.42 -8.40 6.95
C ASP A 277 -18.28 -9.81 7.55
N ARG A 278 -18.97 -10.04 8.67
CA ARG A 278 -18.95 -11.33 9.40
C ARG A 278 -19.85 -12.34 8.74
#